data_f9a500e28faa97a693a607aa0d54c649
#
_entry.id   f9a500e28faa97a693a607aa0d54c649
#
_cell.length_a   1.000
_cell.length_b   1.000
_cell.length_c   1.000
_cell.angle_alpha   90.00
_cell.angle_beta   90.00
_cell.angle_gamma   90.00
#
_symmetry.space_group_name_H-M   'P 1'
#
loop_
_entity.id
_entity.type
_entity.pdbx_description
1 polymer ?
#
loop_
_entity_poly.entity_id
_entity_poly.type
_entity_poly.pdbx_seq_one_letter_code
_entity_poly.pdbx_strand_id
1 'polypeptide(L)'
;MALMEHEGAVCQHCQRAAEILGRRWTTQVIRVLLAGPRRFGELRDAVPGISDHLLSERLKQLEDDGIVRRSVHDERPIRIDYALTEAGRGLETAIVALGEWAERYATAGS
;
A
#
# COMPACT_ATOMS: atom_id res chain seq x y z
N MET A 1 -9.28 -25.30 -7.94
CA MET A 1 -8.75 -23.94 -7.79
C MET A 1 -7.69 -23.64 -8.81
N ALA A 2 -7.81 -22.48 -9.39
CA ALA A 2 -6.83 -22.04 -10.39
C ALA A 2 -5.42 -21.95 -9.86
N LEU A 3 -5.26 -21.91 -8.54
CA LEU A 3 -3.94 -21.80 -7.93
C LEU A 3 -3.00 -22.93 -8.30
N MET A 4 -3.56 -24.08 -8.65
CA MET A 4 -2.75 -25.25 -8.97
C MET A 4 -2.38 -25.33 -10.44
N GLU A 5 -2.86 -24.38 -11.24
CA GLU A 5 -2.71 -24.46 -12.68
C GLU A 5 -1.80 -23.35 -13.21
N HIS A 6 -0.53 -23.43 -12.80
CA HIS A 6 0.46 -22.46 -13.25
C HIS A 6 1.08 -22.96 -14.55
N GLU A 7 0.57 -22.45 -15.65
CA GLU A 7 0.96 -22.94 -16.98
C GLU A 7 2.17 -22.23 -17.57
N GLY A 8 2.83 -21.40 -16.77
CA GLY A 8 4.01 -20.70 -17.26
C GLY A 8 3.71 -19.46 -18.09
N ALA A 9 2.44 -19.16 -18.28
CA ALA A 9 2.03 -17.96 -19.03
C ALA A 9 1.95 -16.77 -18.10
N VAL A 10 2.06 -15.57 -18.70
CA VAL A 10 1.93 -14.33 -17.94
C VAL A 10 0.48 -14.18 -17.47
N CYS A 11 0.34 -13.84 -16.18
CA CYS A 11 -0.97 -13.55 -15.61
C CYS A 11 -1.17 -12.03 -15.66
N GLN A 12 -2.16 -11.58 -16.45
CA GLN A 12 -2.40 -10.14 -16.59
C GLN A 12 -2.85 -9.51 -15.29
N HIS A 13 -3.56 -10.26 -14.44
CA HIS A 13 -3.96 -9.74 -13.13
C HIS A 13 -2.75 -9.58 -12.22
N CYS A 14 -1.84 -10.52 -12.22
CA CYS A 14 -0.60 -10.42 -11.45
C CYS A 14 0.24 -9.25 -11.94
N GLN A 15 0.29 -9.05 -13.25
CA GLN A 15 1.03 -7.93 -13.82
C GLN A 15 0.45 -6.59 -13.36
N ARG A 16 -0.88 -6.48 -13.35
CA ARG A 16 -1.52 -5.25 -12.90
C ARG A 16 -1.24 -5.00 -11.41
N ALA A 17 -1.31 -6.05 -10.60
CA ALA A 17 -0.98 -5.92 -9.18
C ALA A 17 0.47 -5.46 -8.99
N ALA A 18 1.38 -6.01 -9.77
CA ALA A 18 2.78 -5.62 -9.69
C ALA A 18 3.01 -4.17 -10.07
N GLU A 19 2.25 -3.66 -11.06
CA GLU A 19 2.34 -2.26 -11.45
C GLU A 19 1.94 -1.34 -10.30
N ILE A 20 0.91 -1.73 -9.56
CA ILE A 20 0.45 -0.94 -8.42
C ILE A 20 1.43 -1.05 -7.25
N LEU A 21 1.78 -2.28 -6.88
CA LEU A 21 2.57 -2.52 -5.67
C LEU A 21 4.07 -2.34 -5.86
N GLY A 22 4.53 -2.30 -7.10
CA GLY A 22 5.96 -2.21 -7.39
C GLY A 22 6.53 -0.82 -7.29
N ARG A 23 5.70 0.19 -7.15
CA ARG A 23 6.21 1.56 -6.96
C ARG A 23 6.86 1.65 -5.59
N ARG A 24 8.02 2.31 -5.54
CA ARG A 24 8.73 2.44 -4.28
C ARG A 24 7.85 3.07 -3.21
N TRP A 25 7.91 2.54 -2.00
CA TRP A 25 7.20 3.00 -0.80
C TRP A 25 5.73 2.58 -0.74
N THR A 26 5.14 2.08 -1.83
CA THR A 26 3.71 1.78 -1.87
C THR A 26 3.30 0.73 -0.84
N THR A 27 4.04 -0.37 -0.77
CA THR A 27 3.67 -1.44 0.18
C THR A 27 3.82 -0.98 1.62
N GLN A 28 4.81 -0.13 1.91
CA GLN A 28 4.98 0.41 3.26
C GLN A 28 3.80 1.30 3.65
N VAL A 29 3.36 2.15 2.73
CA VAL A 29 2.21 3.02 3.00
C VAL A 29 0.95 2.19 3.25
N ILE A 30 0.69 1.21 2.40
CA ILE A 30 -0.46 0.32 2.58
C ILE A 30 -0.36 -0.40 3.93
N ARG A 31 0.82 -0.90 4.26
CA ARG A 31 1.03 -1.63 5.52
C ARG A 31 0.67 -0.78 6.73
N VAL A 32 1.08 0.47 6.74
CA VAL A 32 0.74 1.39 7.84
C VAL A 32 -0.77 1.59 7.90
N LEU A 33 -1.42 1.76 6.76
CA LEU A 33 -2.85 2.00 6.70
C LEU A 33 -3.69 0.78 7.07
N LEU A 34 -3.09 -0.41 7.05
CA LEU A 34 -3.81 -1.61 7.51
C LEU A 34 -4.17 -1.51 8.98
N ALA A 35 -3.43 -0.74 9.76
CA ALA A 35 -3.73 -0.54 11.17
C ALA A 35 -4.83 0.48 11.42
N GLY A 36 -5.22 1.24 10.41
CA GLY A 36 -6.29 2.22 10.51
C GLY A 36 -5.96 3.51 9.80
N PRO A 37 -6.93 4.45 9.75
CA PRO A 37 -6.72 5.73 9.08
C PRO A 37 -5.56 6.51 9.67
N ARG A 38 -4.91 7.32 8.83
CA ARG A 38 -3.78 8.15 9.24
C ARG A 38 -3.84 9.49 8.56
N ARG A 39 -3.33 10.50 9.24
CA ARG A 39 -3.10 11.81 8.64
C ARG A 39 -1.78 11.76 7.87
N PHE A 40 -1.60 12.74 7.00
CA PHE A 40 -0.39 12.81 6.17
C PHE A 40 0.89 12.77 7.02
N GLY A 41 0.97 13.59 8.05
CA GLY A 41 2.15 13.63 8.91
C GLY A 41 2.42 12.32 9.65
N GLU A 42 1.34 11.64 10.05
CA GLU A 42 1.47 10.35 10.70
C GLU A 42 2.04 9.29 9.76
N LEU A 43 1.61 9.33 8.49
CA LEU A 43 2.16 8.43 7.47
C LEU A 43 3.62 8.71 7.22
N ARG A 44 3.96 10.01 7.08
CA ARG A 44 5.35 10.39 6.86
C ARG A 44 6.24 9.88 7.99
N ASP A 45 5.79 10.04 9.22
CA ASP A 45 6.59 9.64 10.38
C ASP A 45 6.69 8.11 10.48
N ALA A 46 5.67 7.40 10.01
CA ALA A 46 5.64 5.94 10.10
C ALA A 46 6.46 5.26 8.99
N VAL A 47 6.81 6.00 7.94
CA VAL A 47 7.58 5.45 6.81
C VAL A 47 8.90 6.20 6.73
N PRO A 48 9.92 5.74 7.47
CA PRO A 48 11.19 6.45 7.53
C PRO A 48 11.84 6.59 6.15
N GLY A 49 12.30 7.79 5.86
CA GLY A 49 13.01 8.05 4.61
C GLY A 49 12.17 8.55 3.47
N ILE A 50 10.85 8.51 3.59
CA ILE A 50 10.01 9.02 2.50
C ILE A 50 9.93 10.53 2.57
N SER A 51 10.04 11.18 1.42
CA SER A 51 9.86 12.64 1.35
C SER A 51 8.38 12.98 1.27
N ASP A 52 8.03 14.22 1.64
CA ASP A 52 6.66 14.68 1.52
C ASP A 52 6.16 14.61 0.09
N HIS A 53 7.02 14.94 -0.86
CA HIS A 53 6.66 14.90 -2.27
C HIS A 53 6.33 13.46 -2.71
N LEU A 54 7.18 12.51 -2.35
CA LEU A 54 6.95 11.11 -2.73
C LEU A 54 5.72 10.53 -2.04
N LEU A 55 5.52 10.86 -0.76
CA LEU A 55 4.33 10.40 -0.05
C LEU A 55 3.07 10.93 -0.70
N SER A 56 3.06 12.22 -1.01
CA SER A 56 1.92 12.84 -1.67
C SER A 56 1.63 12.17 -3.02
N GLU A 57 2.69 11.91 -3.78
CA GLU A 57 2.56 11.27 -5.09
C GLU A 57 2.02 9.84 -4.97
N ARG A 58 2.54 9.08 -4.01
CA ARG A 58 2.08 7.70 -3.82
C ARG A 58 0.63 7.65 -3.34
N LEU A 59 0.24 8.55 -2.45
CA LEU A 59 -1.13 8.61 -1.98
C LEU A 59 -2.09 8.94 -3.11
N LYS A 60 -1.70 9.88 -3.98
CA LYS A 60 -2.54 10.23 -5.12
C LYS A 60 -2.70 9.04 -6.06
N GLN A 61 -1.62 8.33 -6.33
CA GLN A 61 -1.69 7.14 -7.18
C GLN A 61 -2.58 6.07 -6.57
N LEU A 62 -2.49 5.87 -5.26
CA LEU A 62 -3.32 4.89 -4.56
C LEU A 62 -4.80 5.31 -4.55
N GLU A 63 -5.07 6.60 -4.47
CA GLU A 63 -6.45 7.08 -4.63
C GLU A 63 -6.96 6.79 -6.04
N ASP A 64 -6.15 7.10 -7.04
CA ASP A 64 -6.53 6.87 -8.44
C ASP A 64 -6.77 5.38 -8.72
N ASP A 65 -6.02 4.52 -8.06
CA ASP A 65 -6.17 3.07 -8.21
C ASP A 65 -7.30 2.50 -7.35
N GLY A 66 -7.96 3.32 -6.56
CA GLY A 66 -9.07 2.87 -5.73
C GLY A 66 -8.64 2.12 -4.46
N ILE A 67 -7.39 2.23 -4.07
CA ILE A 67 -6.84 1.53 -2.90
C ILE A 67 -6.99 2.36 -1.63
N VAL A 68 -6.89 3.68 -1.76
CA VAL A 68 -6.92 4.62 -0.64
C VAL A 68 -8.02 5.64 -0.87
N ARG A 69 -8.69 6.02 0.21
CA ARG A 69 -9.67 7.10 0.21
C ARG A 69 -9.14 8.24 1.05
N ARG A 70 -9.19 9.46 0.49
CA ARG A 70 -8.85 10.67 1.19
C ARG A 70 -10.16 11.28 1.70
N SER A 71 -10.24 11.52 3.00
CA SER A 71 -11.43 12.08 3.63
C SER A 71 -11.11 13.42 4.25
N VAL A 72 -11.91 14.43 3.92
CA VAL A 72 -11.77 15.77 4.48
C VAL A 72 -12.87 15.95 5.52
N HIS A 73 -12.47 16.24 6.75
CA HIS A 73 -13.41 16.47 7.85
C HIS A 73 -13.55 17.95 8.09
N ASP A 74 -14.81 18.43 8.04
CA ASP A 74 -15.09 19.85 8.22
C ASP A 74 -15.07 20.20 9.70
N GLU A 75 -13.87 20.28 10.21
CA GLU A 75 -13.60 20.62 11.61
C GLU A 75 -12.73 21.88 11.63
N ARG A 76 -12.46 22.36 12.83
CA ARG A 76 -11.61 23.52 13.01
C ARG A 76 -10.44 23.17 13.92
N PRO A 77 -9.26 22.96 13.37
CA PRO A 77 -8.90 23.08 11.95
C PRO A 77 -9.40 21.89 11.12
N ILE A 78 -9.41 22.06 9.80
CA ILE A 78 -9.79 21.01 8.89
C ILE A 78 -8.84 19.82 9.08
N ARG A 79 -9.41 18.61 9.13
CA ARG A 79 -8.63 17.38 9.25
C ARG A 79 -8.79 16.56 7.98
N ILE A 80 -7.66 16.07 7.48
CA ILE A 80 -7.63 15.20 6.31
C ILE A 80 -7.05 13.86 6.72
N ASP A 81 -7.80 12.79 6.48
CA ASP A 81 -7.37 11.42 6.78
C ASP A 81 -7.24 10.62 5.49
N TYR A 82 -6.35 9.65 5.52
CA TYR A 82 -6.21 8.65 4.48
C TYR A 82 -6.55 7.29 5.07
N ALA A 83 -7.32 6.51 4.35
CA ALA A 83 -7.73 5.18 4.81
C ALA A 83 -7.79 4.22 3.63
N LEU A 84 -7.63 2.94 3.90
CA LEU A 84 -7.80 1.93 2.86
C LEU A 84 -9.27 1.79 2.52
N THR A 85 -9.54 1.61 1.24
CA THR A 85 -10.87 1.21 0.77
C THR A 85 -11.04 -0.29 1.01
N GLU A 86 -12.20 -0.82 0.63
CA GLU A 86 -12.41 -2.27 0.68
C GLU A 86 -11.36 -2.98 -0.19
N ALA A 87 -11.10 -2.45 -1.39
CA ALA A 87 -10.09 -3.03 -2.27
C ALA A 87 -8.71 -2.99 -1.61
N GLY A 88 -8.39 -1.88 -0.92
CA GLY A 88 -7.12 -1.78 -0.22
C GLY A 88 -6.99 -2.79 0.90
N ARG A 89 -8.05 -2.98 1.68
CA ARG A 89 -8.03 -3.98 2.75
C ARG A 89 -7.89 -5.39 2.19
N GLY A 90 -8.37 -5.61 0.97
CA GLY A 90 -8.21 -6.90 0.30
C GLY A 90 -6.78 -7.28 0.04
N LEU A 91 -5.85 -6.33 0.15
CA LEU A 91 -4.43 -6.60 -0.03
C LEU A 91 -3.75 -7.11 1.25
N GLU A 92 -4.45 -7.16 2.36
CA GLU A 92 -3.81 -7.49 3.65
C GLU A 92 -3.05 -8.81 3.60
N THR A 93 -3.71 -9.87 3.14
CA THR A 93 -3.07 -11.18 3.09
C THR A 93 -1.81 -11.17 2.23
N ALA A 94 -1.89 -10.52 1.07
CA ALA A 94 -0.74 -10.45 0.16
C ALA A 94 0.41 -9.66 0.76
N ILE A 95 0.11 -8.52 1.36
CA ILE A 95 1.14 -7.64 1.94
C ILE A 95 1.81 -8.33 3.13
N VAL A 96 1.03 -8.97 4.00
CA VAL A 96 1.59 -9.68 5.14
C VAL A 96 2.44 -10.84 4.65
N ALA A 97 1.97 -11.59 3.65
CA ALA A 97 2.73 -12.72 3.11
C ALA A 97 4.03 -12.28 2.48
N LEU A 98 4.03 -11.14 1.79
CA LEU A 98 5.27 -10.59 1.22
C LEU A 98 6.27 -10.25 2.32
N GLY A 99 5.80 -9.64 3.41
CA GLY A 99 6.66 -9.32 4.53
C GLY A 99 7.26 -10.57 5.16
N GLU A 100 6.44 -11.59 5.35
CA GLU A 100 6.91 -12.86 5.93
C GLU A 100 7.91 -13.55 5.02
N TRP A 101 7.66 -13.53 3.72
CA TRP A 101 8.59 -14.10 2.76
C TRP A 101 9.94 -13.40 2.83
N ALA A 102 9.92 -12.06 2.85
CA ALA A 102 11.14 -11.27 2.89
C ALA A 102 11.90 -11.50 4.19
N GLU A 103 11.19 -11.61 5.30
CA GLU A 103 11.83 -11.87 6.59
C GLU A 103 12.58 -13.19 6.56
N ARG A 104 12.00 -14.22 5.93
CA ARG A 104 12.60 -15.54 5.87
C ARG A 104 13.73 -15.64 4.84
N TYR A 105 13.59 -14.99 3.69
CA TYR A 105 14.47 -15.25 2.56
C TYR A 105 15.21 -14.03 2.04
N ALA A 106 14.82 -12.81 2.39
CA ALA A 106 15.36 -11.60 1.81
C ALA A 106 15.93 -10.62 2.83
N THR A 107 16.26 -11.10 4.02
CA THR A 107 16.82 -10.23 5.06
C THR A 107 18.30 -10.00 4.90
N ALA A 108 18.93 -10.73 4.03
CA ALA A 108 20.39 -10.71 3.91
C ALA A 108 20.93 -9.34 3.53
N GLY A 109 20.09 -8.51 2.93
CA GLY A 109 20.53 -7.17 2.56
C GLY A 109 20.69 -6.21 3.72
N SER A 110 20.21 -6.59 4.85
CA SER A 110 20.27 -5.74 6.03
C SER A 110 21.62 -5.76 6.66
#